data_9cbea9bf835c2804058b3ab031ce8c2a
#
_entry.id   9cbea9bf835c2804058b3ab031ce8c2a
#
_cell.length_a   1.000
_cell.length_b   1.000
_cell.length_c   1.000
_cell.angle_alpha   90.00
_cell.angle_beta   90.00
_cell.angle_gamma   90.00
#
_symmetry.space_group_name_H-M   'P 1'
#
loop_
_entity.id
_entity.type
_entity.pdbx_description
1 polymer ?
#
loop_
_entity_poly.entity_id
_entity_poly.type
_entity_poly.pdbx_seq_one_letter_code
_entity_poly.pdbx_strand_id
1 'polypeptide(L)'
;MNQDAHPRELPTEVLADVASVVGAEVTLLSRLPGGFNGGATRVQLAGRADAVLKAVPRAHSSHLDETLRAQRVAGHMRRRGYPTPAWLGVGATATHVWHLTDFVDAAPVPELTPSLVEQLMEIVELQAGQASEPYDHWSYAWRVATGQGSAVAGLDFNETPEQSLLRQSVAGLSGYSPAVSALVERLRLACAGVPPPREAPDMVHADLNPGNVLVRDGAVVAVVDIGNAGSGTRATDLTTLQWYTFQGPLDGARRRLWRRILALVGWEGAAVLAATRILLELEFPIRHGHHDVVPGVVERGRRALDELNALR
;
A
#
# COMPACT_ATOMS: atom_id res chain seq x y z
N MET A 1 1.45 5.63 -23.57
CA MET A 1 0.42 6.66 -23.30
C MET A 1 -0.82 6.24 -24.07
N ASN A 2 -1.64 5.38 -23.47
CA ASN A 2 -2.93 4.98 -24.01
C ASN A 2 -4.01 5.55 -23.06
N GLN A 3 -4.47 6.77 -23.38
CA GLN A 3 -5.49 7.52 -22.65
C GLN A 3 -6.89 7.26 -23.20
N ASP A 4 -7.26 6.02 -23.46
CA ASP A 4 -8.64 5.69 -23.89
C ASP A 4 -9.23 4.52 -23.09
N ALA A 5 -9.06 4.54 -21.77
CA ALA A 5 -10.01 3.87 -20.90
C ALA A 5 -11.18 4.84 -20.71
N HIS A 6 -12.25 4.64 -21.48
CA HIS A 6 -13.53 5.34 -21.27
C HIS A 6 -13.85 5.40 -19.77
N PRO A 7 -14.31 6.56 -19.27
CA PRO A 7 -14.70 6.67 -17.88
C PRO A 7 -15.74 5.58 -17.60
N ARG A 8 -15.38 4.58 -16.78
CA ARG A 8 -16.38 3.64 -16.27
C ARG A 8 -17.34 4.48 -15.45
N GLU A 9 -18.54 4.73 -16.00
CA GLU A 9 -19.62 5.36 -15.25
C GLU A 9 -19.90 4.50 -14.02
N LEU A 10 -20.06 5.16 -12.88
CA LEU A 10 -20.48 4.45 -11.66
C LEU A 10 -21.86 3.87 -11.91
N PRO A 11 -22.10 2.57 -11.65
CA PRO A 11 -23.40 1.98 -11.82
C PRO A 11 -24.46 2.70 -10.98
N THR A 12 -25.63 2.93 -11.55
CA THR A 12 -26.74 3.59 -10.86
C THR A 12 -27.12 2.89 -9.55
N GLU A 13 -27.00 1.57 -9.52
CA GLU A 13 -27.24 0.77 -8.32
C GLU A 13 -26.26 1.10 -7.18
N VAL A 14 -25.00 1.43 -7.49
CA VAL A 14 -24.01 1.88 -6.48
C VAL A 14 -24.43 3.22 -5.89
N LEU A 15 -24.83 4.20 -6.72
CA LEU A 15 -25.25 5.50 -6.22
C LEU A 15 -26.52 5.40 -5.37
N ALA A 16 -27.47 4.55 -5.75
CA ALA A 16 -28.68 4.31 -4.97
C ALA A 16 -28.36 3.68 -3.61
N ASP A 17 -27.44 2.69 -3.58
CA ASP A 17 -27.00 2.05 -2.35
C ASP A 17 -26.25 3.02 -1.44
N VAL A 18 -25.32 3.82 -1.98
CA VAL A 18 -24.63 4.89 -1.23
C VAL A 18 -25.64 5.87 -0.63
N ALA A 19 -26.59 6.39 -1.42
CA ALA A 19 -27.61 7.32 -0.95
C ALA A 19 -28.46 6.73 0.19
N SER A 20 -28.83 5.46 0.08
CA SER A 20 -29.55 4.71 1.13
C SER A 20 -28.74 4.60 2.42
N VAL A 21 -27.45 4.22 2.34
CA VAL A 21 -26.60 4.03 3.52
C VAL A 21 -26.29 5.33 4.22
N VAL A 22 -26.02 6.42 3.45
CA VAL A 22 -25.69 7.73 4.06
C VAL A 22 -26.92 8.58 4.40
N GLY A 23 -28.10 8.20 3.92
CA GLY A 23 -29.35 8.95 4.14
C GLY A 23 -29.34 10.33 3.51
N ALA A 24 -28.70 10.50 2.35
CA ALA A 24 -28.60 11.76 1.61
C ALA A 24 -28.52 11.50 0.10
N GLU A 25 -29.05 12.43 -0.70
CA GLU A 25 -28.88 12.41 -2.15
C GLU A 25 -27.38 12.59 -2.50
N VAL A 26 -26.92 11.84 -3.52
CA VAL A 26 -25.51 11.80 -3.96
C VAL A 26 -25.43 12.32 -5.39
N THR A 27 -24.69 13.41 -5.58
CA THR A 27 -24.42 14.00 -6.89
C THR A 27 -22.95 13.83 -7.25
N LEU A 28 -22.67 13.30 -8.44
CA LEU A 28 -21.30 13.19 -8.95
C LEU A 28 -20.76 14.57 -9.33
N LEU A 29 -19.58 14.94 -8.85
CA LEU A 29 -18.93 16.22 -9.17
C LEU A 29 -17.81 16.03 -10.19
N SER A 30 -16.77 15.27 -9.85
CA SER A 30 -15.60 15.08 -10.70
C SER A 30 -14.88 13.79 -10.38
N ARG A 31 -14.17 13.24 -11.37
CA ARG A 31 -13.18 12.20 -11.09
C ARG A 31 -11.94 12.82 -10.46
N LEU A 32 -11.38 12.11 -9.49
CA LEU A 32 -10.09 12.47 -8.91
C LEU A 32 -8.97 11.80 -9.71
N PRO A 33 -7.84 12.50 -9.95
CA PRO A 33 -6.71 11.93 -10.64
C PRO A 33 -6.05 10.82 -9.81
N GLY A 34 -5.48 9.83 -10.48
CA GLY A 34 -4.74 8.72 -9.85
C GLY A 34 -5.59 7.46 -9.64
N GLY A 35 -4.92 6.39 -9.18
CA GLY A 35 -5.52 5.08 -8.92
C GLY A 35 -5.58 4.17 -10.15
N PHE A 36 -4.91 3.01 -10.08
CA PHE A 36 -4.97 1.99 -11.13
C PHE A 36 -6.28 1.19 -11.10
N ASN A 37 -6.92 1.07 -9.94
CA ASN A 37 -8.05 0.17 -9.70
C ASN A 37 -9.41 0.89 -9.69
N GLY A 38 -9.75 1.63 -10.76
CA GLY A 38 -11.12 2.13 -10.92
C GLY A 38 -11.33 3.62 -10.63
N GLY A 39 -10.35 4.29 -10.03
CA GLY A 39 -10.41 5.71 -9.73
C GLY A 39 -11.33 6.05 -8.53
N ALA A 40 -11.20 7.26 -8.05
CA ALA A 40 -12.06 7.83 -7.02
C ALA A 40 -12.88 8.97 -7.63
N THR A 41 -14.10 9.17 -7.14
CA THR A 41 -15.01 10.22 -7.61
C THR A 41 -15.35 11.15 -6.45
N ARG A 42 -15.14 12.46 -6.62
CA ARG A 42 -15.67 13.46 -5.71
C ARG A 42 -17.18 13.54 -5.90
N VAL A 43 -17.89 13.44 -4.79
CA VAL A 43 -19.35 13.49 -4.76
C VAL A 43 -19.83 14.56 -3.80
N GLN A 44 -20.95 15.19 -4.09
CA GLN A 44 -21.66 16.05 -3.16
C GLN A 44 -22.76 15.23 -2.47
N LEU A 45 -22.81 15.35 -1.16
CA LEU A 45 -23.89 14.82 -0.34
C LEU A 45 -24.86 15.95 0.01
N ALA A 46 -26.15 15.80 -0.26
CA ALA A 46 -27.13 16.84 0.01
C ALA A 46 -27.11 17.27 1.49
N GLY A 47 -26.89 18.56 1.72
CA GLY A 47 -26.81 19.13 3.07
C GLY A 47 -25.55 18.80 3.88
N ARG A 48 -24.51 18.24 3.25
CA ARG A 48 -23.23 17.87 3.88
C ARG A 48 -22.03 18.37 3.06
N ALA A 49 -20.84 18.22 3.61
CA ALA A 49 -19.59 18.44 2.89
C ALA A 49 -19.41 17.41 1.76
N ASP A 50 -18.55 17.73 0.79
CA ASP A 50 -18.16 16.82 -0.27
C ASP A 50 -17.49 15.58 0.29
N ALA A 51 -17.59 14.48 -0.44
CA ALA A 51 -17.02 13.19 -0.10
C ALA A 51 -16.28 12.57 -1.30
N VAL A 52 -15.54 11.51 -1.04
CA VAL A 52 -14.87 10.70 -2.06
C VAL A 52 -15.50 9.31 -2.09
N LEU A 53 -16.08 8.95 -3.20
CA LEU A 53 -16.63 7.62 -3.48
C LEU A 53 -15.62 6.81 -4.28
N LYS A 54 -15.21 5.66 -3.76
CA LYS A 54 -14.46 4.64 -4.48
C LYS A 54 -15.33 3.40 -4.60
N ALA A 55 -15.60 2.95 -5.81
CA ALA A 55 -16.35 1.74 -6.09
C ALA A 55 -15.56 0.87 -7.05
N VAL A 56 -15.41 -0.40 -6.71
CA VAL A 56 -14.64 -1.36 -7.49
C VAL A 56 -15.46 -2.63 -7.75
N PRO A 57 -15.29 -3.32 -8.88
CA PRO A 57 -15.95 -4.59 -9.11
C PRO A 57 -15.70 -5.58 -7.97
N ARG A 58 -16.75 -6.30 -7.57
CA ARG A 58 -16.63 -7.30 -6.52
C ARG A 58 -15.79 -8.46 -7.01
N ALA A 59 -14.58 -8.60 -6.49
CA ALA A 59 -13.61 -9.59 -6.95
C ALA A 59 -13.90 -11.00 -6.39
N HIS A 60 -14.40 -11.09 -5.14
CA HIS A 60 -14.65 -12.35 -4.42
C HIS A 60 -15.67 -12.15 -3.27
N SER A 61 -16.10 -13.21 -2.65
CA SER A 61 -17.15 -13.18 -1.60
C SER A 61 -16.75 -12.36 -0.36
N SER A 62 -15.48 -12.42 0.05
CA SER A 62 -14.95 -11.70 1.23
C SER A 62 -14.60 -10.22 1.00
N HIS A 63 -14.73 -9.69 -0.22
CA HIS A 63 -14.32 -8.32 -0.56
C HIS A 63 -14.99 -7.24 0.31
N LEU A 64 -16.28 -7.42 0.64
CA LEU A 64 -16.98 -6.51 1.55
C LEU A 64 -16.40 -6.56 2.97
N ASP A 65 -16.12 -7.76 3.48
CA ASP A 65 -15.57 -7.94 4.83
C ASP A 65 -14.17 -7.31 4.96
N GLU A 66 -13.36 -7.40 3.91
CA GLU A 66 -12.06 -6.74 3.82
C GLU A 66 -12.20 -5.21 3.84
N THR A 67 -13.19 -4.67 3.12
CA THR A 67 -13.46 -3.23 3.12
C THR A 67 -14.00 -2.74 4.47
N LEU A 68 -14.87 -3.51 5.11
CA LEU A 68 -15.35 -3.23 6.49
C LEU A 68 -14.22 -3.30 7.51
N ARG A 69 -13.28 -4.24 7.35
CA ARG A 69 -12.06 -4.31 8.16
C ARG A 69 -11.24 -3.02 8.01
N ALA A 70 -11.01 -2.57 6.78
CA ALA A 70 -10.28 -1.33 6.53
C ALA A 70 -10.96 -0.11 7.16
N GLN A 71 -12.30 -0.03 7.15
CA GLN A 71 -13.07 1.01 7.85
C GLN A 71 -12.80 0.99 9.37
N ARG A 72 -12.78 -0.22 9.99
CA ARG A 72 -12.48 -0.33 11.43
C ARG A 72 -11.08 0.13 11.76
N VAL A 73 -10.07 -0.26 10.95
CA VAL A 73 -8.68 0.19 11.10
C VAL A 73 -8.58 1.72 10.95
N ALA A 74 -9.17 2.29 9.89
CA ALA A 74 -9.18 3.74 9.66
C ALA A 74 -9.81 4.49 10.84
N GLY A 75 -10.96 4.03 11.34
CA GLY A 75 -11.62 4.62 12.50
C GLY A 75 -10.80 4.52 13.79
N HIS A 76 -10.12 3.39 14.02
CA HIS A 76 -9.20 3.21 15.15
C HIS A 76 -8.03 4.19 15.09
N MET A 77 -7.36 4.26 13.95
CA MET A 77 -6.18 5.09 13.74
C MET A 77 -6.49 6.59 13.78
N ARG A 78 -7.64 7.02 13.23
CA ARG A 78 -8.09 8.42 13.35
C ARG A 78 -8.24 8.87 14.81
N ARG A 79 -8.81 8.04 15.67
CA ARG A 79 -8.93 8.37 17.11
C ARG A 79 -7.57 8.54 17.80
N ARG A 80 -6.49 8.08 17.18
CA ARG A 80 -5.11 8.21 17.66
C ARG A 80 -4.31 9.30 16.95
N GLY A 81 -4.97 10.11 16.11
CA GLY A 81 -4.36 11.23 15.41
C GLY A 81 -3.70 10.86 14.09
N TYR A 82 -3.85 9.62 13.60
CA TYR A 82 -3.38 9.26 12.26
C TYR A 82 -4.18 10.02 11.19
N PRO A 83 -3.51 10.73 10.26
CA PRO A 83 -4.17 11.66 9.35
C PRO A 83 -4.82 10.93 8.17
N THR A 84 -5.85 10.12 8.41
CA THR A 84 -6.64 9.50 7.34
C THR A 84 -8.06 10.06 7.33
N PRO A 85 -8.73 10.23 6.16
CA PRO A 85 -10.10 10.73 6.09
C PRO A 85 -11.08 9.86 6.88
N ALA A 86 -12.16 10.45 7.40
CA ALA A 86 -13.22 9.66 8.01
C ALA A 86 -13.91 8.80 6.94
N TRP A 87 -14.24 7.56 7.29
CA TRP A 87 -15.06 6.69 6.47
C TRP A 87 -16.53 6.92 6.82
N LEU A 88 -17.29 7.44 5.86
CA LEU A 88 -18.69 7.82 6.02
C LEU A 88 -19.65 6.65 5.76
N GLY A 89 -19.21 5.67 4.97
CA GLY A 89 -19.99 4.48 4.67
C GLY A 89 -19.20 3.43 3.89
N VAL A 90 -19.64 2.20 4.00
CA VAL A 90 -19.17 1.04 3.22
C VAL A 90 -20.40 0.24 2.82
N GLY A 91 -20.41 -0.28 1.62
CA GLY A 91 -21.49 -1.15 1.15
C GLY A 91 -21.08 -1.98 -0.06
N ALA A 92 -22.04 -2.81 -0.49
CA ALA A 92 -21.86 -3.64 -1.67
C ALA A 92 -23.20 -3.83 -2.41
N THR A 93 -23.13 -3.77 -3.73
CA THR A 93 -24.17 -4.28 -4.61
C THR A 93 -23.86 -5.72 -5.06
N ALA A 94 -24.65 -6.26 -5.95
CA ALA A 94 -24.35 -7.55 -6.55
C ALA A 94 -23.02 -7.56 -7.30
N THR A 95 -22.62 -6.41 -7.88
CA THR A 95 -21.49 -6.29 -8.81
C THR A 95 -20.30 -5.52 -8.25
N HIS A 96 -20.49 -4.65 -7.25
CA HIS A 96 -19.47 -3.75 -6.74
C HIS A 96 -19.40 -3.75 -5.21
N VAL A 97 -18.21 -3.47 -4.69
CA VAL A 97 -17.99 -3.01 -3.31
C VAL A 97 -17.57 -1.57 -3.37
N TRP A 98 -18.07 -0.76 -2.44
CA TRP A 98 -17.78 0.67 -2.39
C TRP A 98 -17.48 1.14 -0.97
N HIS A 99 -16.72 2.23 -0.89
CA HIS A 99 -16.58 3.00 0.34
C HIS A 99 -16.63 4.49 0.04
N LEU A 100 -17.10 5.25 1.03
CA LEU A 100 -17.23 6.69 1.00
C LEU A 100 -16.42 7.29 2.13
N THR A 101 -15.60 8.30 1.83
CA THR A 101 -14.77 9.00 2.82
C THR A 101 -14.96 10.50 2.71
N ASP A 102 -14.55 11.26 3.75
CA ASP A 102 -14.45 12.71 3.66
C ASP A 102 -13.59 13.13 2.47
N PHE A 103 -13.98 14.18 1.77
CA PHE A 103 -13.11 14.84 0.82
C PHE A 103 -12.11 15.72 1.54
N VAL A 104 -10.83 15.57 1.21
CA VAL A 104 -9.74 16.43 1.69
C VAL A 104 -9.31 17.33 0.54
N ASP A 105 -9.43 18.65 0.72
CA ASP A 105 -9.01 19.63 -0.28
C ASP A 105 -7.49 19.78 -0.24
N ALA A 106 -6.79 18.85 -0.88
CA ALA A 106 -5.35 18.77 -0.97
C ALA A 106 -4.95 17.95 -2.21
N ALA A 107 -3.70 18.00 -2.60
CA ALA A 107 -3.16 17.27 -3.74
C ALA A 107 -2.23 16.13 -3.33
N PRO A 108 -2.13 15.03 -4.10
CA PRO A 108 -1.09 14.04 -3.92
C PRO A 108 0.31 14.68 -3.98
N VAL A 109 1.25 14.10 -3.24
CA VAL A 109 2.65 14.56 -3.25
C VAL A 109 3.23 14.43 -4.66
N PRO A 110 3.59 15.53 -5.32
CA PRO A 110 4.18 15.46 -6.66
C PRO A 110 5.63 14.95 -6.62
N GLU A 111 6.37 15.33 -5.59
CA GLU A 111 7.75 14.93 -5.35
C GLU A 111 8.05 14.95 -3.85
N LEU A 112 8.73 13.91 -3.35
CA LEU A 112 9.15 13.85 -1.96
C LEU A 112 10.24 14.88 -1.70
N THR A 113 10.11 15.59 -0.57
CA THR A 113 11.14 16.48 -0.03
C THR A 113 11.68 15.92 1.29
N PRO A 114 12.88 16.33 1.76
CA PRO A 114 13.36 15.92 3.07
C PRO A 114 12.37 16.19 4.20
N SER A 115 11.68 17.32 4.18
CA SER A 115 10.66 17.69 5.18
C SER A 115 9.44 16.76 5.13
N LEU A 116 8.95 16.41 3.94
CA LEU A 116 7.83 15.48 3.81
C LEU A 116 8.21 14.08 4.29
N VAL A 117 9.45 13.64 4.03
CA VAL A 117 9.90 12.33 4.54
C VAL A 117 9.93 12.32 6.08
N GLU A 118 10.37 13.39 6.74
CA GLU A 118 10.35 13.50 8.21
C GLU A 118 8.90 13.44 8.74
N GLN A 119 7.99 14.24 8.16
CA GLN A 119 6.57 14.22 8.57
C GLN A 119 5.96 12.82 8.40
N LEU A 120 6.27 12.12 7.30
CA LEU A 120 5.78 10.77 7.06
C LEU A 120 6.39 9.75 8.04
N MET A 121 7.65 9.91 8.42
CA MET A 121 8.27 9.09 9.48
C MET A 121 7.55 9.29 10.82
N GLU A 122 7.21 10.53 11.18
CA GLU A 122 6.45 10.83 12.41
C GLU A 122 5.03 10.22 12.35
N ILE A 123 4.35 10.29 11.21
CA ILE A 123 3.04 9.67 11.00
C ILE A 123 3.13 8.14 11.14
N VAL A 124 4.18 7.51 10.61
CA VAL A 124 4.39 6.06 10.75
C VAL A 124 4.63 5.67 12.22
N GLU A 125 5.22 6.52 13.05
CA GLU A 125 5.37 6.22 14.49
C GLU A 125 4.01 6.10 15.22
N LEU A 126 2.93 6.73 14.73
CA LEU A 126 1.58 6.55 15.28
C LEU A 126 1.04 5.13 15.10
N GLN A 127 1.64 4.33 14.21
CA GLN A 127 1.24 2.94 13.96
C GLN A 127 1.76 1.97 15.03
N ALA A 128 2.69 2.40 15.88
CA ALA A 128 3.35 1.57 16.87
C ALA A 128 2.36 0.94 17.87
N GLY A 129 2.33 -0.39 17.93
CA GLY A 129 1.45 -1.13 18.85
C GLY A 129 -0.04 -1.01 18.51
N GLN A 130 -0.41 -0.61 17.30
CA GLN A 130 -1.79 -0.34 16.91
C GLN A 130 -2.41 -1.44 16.02
N ALA A 131 -1.80 -2.61 15.93
CA ALA A 131 -2.42 -3.76 15.27
C ALA A 131 -3.76 -4.09 15.93
N SER A 132 -4.85 -4.02 15.18
CA SER A 132 -6.20 -4.30 15.67
C SER A 132 -6.93 -5.35 14.84
N GLU A 133 -6.36 -5.77 13.73
CA GLU A 133 -6.97 -6.70 12.76
C GLU A 133 -5.93 -7.72 12.28
N PRO A 134 -6.34 -8.97 12.00
CA PRO A 134 -5.42 -10.10 11.79
C PRO A 134 -4.74 -10.14 10.41
N TYR A 135 -4.72 -9.06 9.65
CA TYR A 135 -4.14 -8.99 8.31
C TYR A 135 -2.63 -8.82 8.40
N ASP A 136 -1.88 -9.93 8.45
CA ASP A 136 -0.46 -9.93 8.79
C ASP A 136 0.45 -9.69 7.57
N HIS A 137 0.79 -8.42 7.36
CA HIS A 137 1.74 -8.00 6.32
C HIS A 137 3.18 -8.45 6.59
N TRP A 138 3.55 -8.71 7.85
CA TRP A 138 4.91 -9.11 8.18
C TRP A 138 5.19 -10.54 7.73
N SER A 139 4.30 -11.48 8.06
CA SER A 139 4.39 -12.86 7.59
C SER A 139 4.24 -12.96 6.08
N TYR A 140 3.37 -12.13 5.47
CA TYR A 140 3.26 -12.04 4.02
C TYR A 140 4.58 -11.60 3.37
N ALA A 141 5.20 -10.52 3.87
CA ALA A 141 6.49 -10.03 3.37
C ALA A 141 7.58 -11.11 3.45
N TRP A 142 7.66 -11.82 4.57
CA TRP A 142 8.62 -12.91 4.74
C TRP A 142 8.42 -14.03 3.70
N ARG A 143 7.17 -14.42 3.44
CA ARG A 143 6.85 -15.45 2.44
C ARG A 143 7.20 -15.02 1.03
N VAL A 144 6.89 -13.78 0.66
CA VAL A 144 7.27 -13.20 -0.64
C VAL A 144 8.79 -13.17 -0.78
N ALA A 145 9.51 -12.66 0.20
CA ALA A 145 10.97 -12.53 0.17
C ALA A 145 11.70 -13.88 0.11
N THR A 146 11.26 -14.86 0.89
CA THR A 146 11.93 -16.18 0.98
C THR A 146 11.47 -17.17 -0.09
N GLY A 147 10.35 -16.90 -0.76
CA GLY A 147 9.72 -17.84 -1.70
C GLY A 147 9.04 -19.02 -1.01
N GLN A 148 8.85 -18.97 0.31
CA GLN A 148 8.17 -20.03 1.06
C GLN A 148 6.70 -20.09 0.70
N GLY A 149 6.18 -21.31 0.51
CA GLY A 149 4.76 -21.54 0.24
C GLY A 149 3.87 -21.35 1.46
N SER A 150 2.57 -21.65 1.32
CA SER A 150 1.56 -21.55 2.39
C SER A 150 1.75 -22.58 3.52
N ALA A 151 2.50 -23.64 3.30
CA ALA A 151 2.70 -24.73 4.25
C ALA A 151 4.00 -24.57 5.04
N VAL A 152 4.08 -23.56 5.90
CA VAL A 152 5.08 -23.56 6.97
C VAL A 152 4.39 -24.12 8.20
N ALA A 153 4.85 -25.28 8.69
CA ALA A 153 4.25 -25.98 9.81
C ALA A 153 4.12 -25.07 11.04
N GLY A 154 2.89 -24.94 11.56
CA GLY A 154 2.61 -24.17 12.77
C GLY A 154 2.37 -22.67 12.57
N LEU A 155 2.29 -22.19 11.33
CA LEU A 155 1.92 -20.80 11.03
C LEU A 155 0.60 -20.79 10.24
N ASP A 156 -0.40 -20.09 10.79
CA ASP A 156 -1.65 -19.82 10.10
C ASP A 156 -1.57 -18.44 9.45
N PHE A 157 -1.56 -18.41 8.11
CA PHE A 157 -1.38 -17.18 7.35
C PHE A 157 -2.73 -16.70 6.80
N ASN A 158 -3.24 -15.62 7.34
CA ASN A 158 -4.41 -14.91 6.79
C ASN A 158 -4.02 -14.11 5.54
N GLU A 159 -3.79 -14.83 4.44
CA GLU A 159 -3.47 -14.23 3.13
C GLU A 159 -4.75 -13.98 2.34
N THR A 160 -4.90 -12.76 1.80
CA THR A 160 -6.01 -12.50 0.89
C THR A 160 -5.82 -13.19 -0.46
N PRO A 161 -6.91 -13.35 -1.24
CA PRO A 161 -6.80 -13.85 -2.62
C PRO A 161 -5.82 -13.02 -3.48
N GLU A 162 -5.80 -11.70 -3.31
CA GLU A 162 -4.86 -10.82 -4.03
C GLU A 162 -3.42 -11.06 -3.59
N GLN A 163 -3.15 -11.15 -2.30
CA GLN A 163 -1.81 -11.46 -1.79
C GLN A 163 -1.33 -12.82 -2.28
N SER A 164 -2.21 -13.82 -2.33
CA SER A 164 -1.89 -15.14 -2.86
C SER A 164 -1.53 -15.08 -4.34
N LEU A 165 -2.29 -14.34 -5.13
CA LEU A 165 -2.02 -14.12 -6.55
C LEU A 165 -0.67 -13.43 -6.76
N LEU A 166 -0.42 -12.34 -6.05
CA LEU A 166 0.85 -11.58 -6.14
C LEU A 166 2.04 -12.45 -5.76
N ARG A 167 1.94 -13.24 -4.70
CA ARG A 167 3.02 -14.15 -4.30
C ARG A 167 3.31 -15.22 -5.36
N GLN A 168 2.27 -15.77 -5.99
CA GLN A 168 2.43 -16.72 -7.10
C GLN A 168 3.07 -16.05 -8.32
N SER A 169 2.66 -14.83 -8.66
CA SER A 169 3.22 -14.05 -9.76
C SER A 169 4.70 -13.74 -9.53
N VAL A 170 5.08 -13.34 -8.31
CA VAL A 170 6.48 -13.10 -7.90
C VAL A 170 7.36 -14.36 -8.10
N ALA A 171 6.82 -15.55 -7.88
CA ALA A 171 7.57 -16.79 -8.10
C ALA A 171 8.01 -16.98 -9.57
N GLY A 172 7.28 -16.39 -10.52
CA GLY A 172 7.58 -16.44 -11.96
C GLY A 172 8.63 -15.43 -12.45
N LEU A 173 9.02 -14.43 -11.64
CA LEU A 173 9.87 -13.31 -12.05
C LEU A 173 11.24 -13.74 -12.61
N SER A 174 11.83 -14.82 -12.07
CA SER A 174 13.14 -15.33 -12.51
C SER A 174 13.16 -15.73 -14.00
N GLY A 175 12.00 -16.02 -14.60
CA GLY A 175 11.88 -16.35 -16.02
C GLY A 175 11.82 -15.14 -16.96
N TYR A 176 11.70 -13.91 -16.44
CA TYR A 176 11.46 -12.74 -17.27
C TYR A 176 12.69 -12.29 -18.09
N SER A 177 13.84 -12.13 -17.44
CA SER A 177 15.10 -11.75 -18.09
C SER A 177 16.31 -12.11 -17.24
N PRO A 178 17.53 -12.23 -17.81
CA PRO A 178 18.74 -12.49 -17.04
C PRO A 178 19.01 -11.47 -15.94
N ALA A 179 18.72 -10.18 -16.19
CA ALA A 179 18.92 -9.11 -15.21
C ALA A 179 17.95 -9.20 -14.02
N VAL A 180 16.69 -9.54 -14.29
CA VAL A 180 15.68 -9.78 -13.24
C VAL A 180 16.00 -11.07 -12.50
N SER A 181 16.35 -12.16 -13.18
CA SER A 181 16.76 -13.43 -12.56
C SER A 181 17.93 -13.23 -11.57
N ALA A 182 18.98 -12.53 -11.99
CA ALA A 182 20.12 -12.25 -11.14
C ALA A 182 19.76 -11.40 -9.89
N LEU A 183 18.87 -10.42 -10.04
CA LEU A 183 18.39 -9.63 -8.90
C LEU A 183 17.55 -10.48 -7.95
N VAL A 184 16.60 -11.27 -8.47
CA VAL A 184 15.76 -12.17 -7.66
C VAL A 184 16.63 -13.15 -6.87
N GLU A 185 17.66 -13.74 -7.49
CA GLU A 185 18.59 -14.64 -6.80
C GLU A 185 19.32 -13.93 -5.66
N ARG A 186 19.86 -12.72 -5.89
CA ARG A 186 20.51 -11.93 -4.84
C ARG A 186 19.57 -11.63 -3.67
N LEU A 187 18.31 -11.28 -3.95
CA LEU A 187 17.30 -11.02 -2.92
C LEU A 187 16.99 -12.29 -2.11
N ARG A 188 16.85 -13.44 -2.78
CA ARG A 188 16.64 -14.74 -2.11
C ARG A 188 17.82 -15.13 -1.22
N LEU A 189 19.05 -14.93 -1.68
CA LEU A 189 20.26 -15.17 -0.89
C LEU A 189 20.34 -14.26 0.35
N ALA A 190 19.96 -12.98 0.22
CA ALA A 190 19.93 -12.06 1.36
C ALA A 190 18.90 -12.46 2.43
N CYS A 191 17.83 -13.15 2.03
CA CYS A 191 16.78 -13.64 2.93
C CYS A 191 16.93 -15.11 3.32
N ALA A 192 17.99 -15.80 2.85
CA ALA A 192 18.19 -17.21 3.14
C ALA A 192 18.43 -17.45 4.63
N GLY A 193 17.68 -18.38 5.22
CA GLY A 193 17.80 -18.73 6.65
C GLY A 193 17.13 -17.74 7.62
N VAL A 194 16.54 -16.63 7.14
CA VAL A 194 15.78 -15.74 8.02
C VAL A 194 14.53 -16.46 8.53
N PRO A 195 14.34 -16.57 9.85
CA PRO A 195 13.18 -17.25 10.41
C PRO A 195 11.90 -16.43 10.17
N PRO A 196 10.71 -17.07 10.16
CA PRO A 196 9.45 -16.36 10.07
C PRO A 196 9.26 -15.43 11.27
N PRO A 197 8.64 -14.25 11.07
CA PRO A 197 8.36 -13.32 12.16
C PRO A 197 7.36 -13.93 13.15
N ARG A 198 7.49 -13.59 14.42
CA ARG A 198 6.63 -14.10 15.50
C ARG A 198 5.57 -13.12 15.94
N GLU A 199 5.80 -11.83 15.74
CA GLU A 199 4.95 -10.74 16.22
C GLU A 199 4.72 -9.72 15.12
N ALA A 200 3.50 -9.18 15.08
CA ALA A 200 3.04 -8.15 14.14
C ALA A 200 2.22 -7.08 14.91
N PRO A 201 2.85 -6.33 15.86
CA PRO A 201 2.13 -5.50 16.81
C PRO A 201 1.67 -4.16 16.25
N ASP A 202 2.24 -3.73 15.11
CA ASP A 202 1.97 -2.41 14.55
C ASP A 202 0.83 -2.47 13.51
N MET A 203 0.10 -1.36 13.39
CA MET A 203 -0.71 -1.13 12.20
C MET A 203 0.23 -0.93 11.02
N VAL A 204 -0.13 -1.43 9.86
CA VAL A 204 0.59 -1.24 8.59
C VAL A 204 -0.40 -0.73 7.54
N HIS A 205 -0.07 0.37 6.86
CA HIS A 205 -0.86 0.90 5.74
C HIS A 205 -0.74 -0.01 4.50
N ALA A 206 0.44 -0.57 4.31
CA ALA A 206 0.85 -1.48 3.24
C ALA A 206 0.96 -0.86 1.83
N ASP A 207 0.52 0.39 1.65
CA ASP A 207 0.66 1.12 0.38
C ASP A 207 0.95 2.61 0.62
N LEU A 208 1.91 2.93 1.51
CA LEU A 208 2.31 4.30 1.83
C LEU A 208 3.22 4.88 0.73
N ASN A 209 2.71 5.00 -0.48
CA ASN A 209 3.38 5.63 -1.60
C ASN A 209 3.02 7.12 -1.72
N PRO A 210 3.81 7.97 -2.43
CA PRO A 210 3.54 9.40 -2.57
C PRO A 210 2.16 9.75 -3.15
N GLY A 211 1.60 8.89 -4.01
CA GLY A 211 0.26 9.08 -4.57
C GLY A 211 -0.86 8.98 -3.54
N ASN A 212 -0.61 8.30 -2.42
CA ASN A 212 -1.55 8.13 -1.31
C ASN A 212 -1.33 9.13 -0.16
N VAL A 213 -0.44 10.11 -0.35
CA VAL A 213 -0.15 11.18 0.61
C VAL A 213 -0.65 12.51 0.07
N LEU A 214 -1.61 13.13 0.75
CA LEU A 214 -2.13 14.44 0.36
C LEU A 214 -1.43 15.56 1.13
N VAL A 215 -0.98 16.56 0.39
CA VAL A 215 -0.27 17.72 0.94
C VAL A 215 -0.98 19.03 0.60
N ARG A 216 -0.88 19.98 1.52
CA ARG A 216 -1.30 21.37 1.35
C ARG A 216 -0.29 22.27 2.04
N ASP A 217 0.21 23.28 1.34
CA ASP A 217 1.20 24.25 1.86
C ASP A 217 2.46 23.59 2.45
N GLY A 218 2.93 22.50 1.85
CA GLY A 218 4.13 21.76 2.29
C GLY A 218 3.93 20.86 3.51
N ALA A 219 2.70 20.74 4.00
CA ALA A 219 2.36 19.85 5.11
C ALA A 219 1.56 18.64 4.65
N VAL A 220 1.84 17.45 5.21
CA VAL A 220 1.01 16.26 5.05
C VAL A 220 -0.30 16.47 5.80
N VAL A 221 -1.42 16.48 5.08
CA VAL A 221 -2.75 16.69 5.66
C VAL A 221 -3.61 15.44 5.68
N ALA A 222 -3.31 14.46 4.80
CA ALA A 222 -3.97 13.16 4.84
C ALA A 222 -3.10 12.05 4.23
N VAL A 223 -3.32 10.83 4.72
CA VAL A 223 -2.89 9.56 4.11
C VAL A 223 -4.15 8.81 3.72
N VAL A 224 -4.29 8.53 2.43
CA VAL A 224 -5.49 7.94 1.83
C VAL A 224 -5.22 6.51 1.34
N ASP A 225 -6.27 5.85 0.85
CA ASP A 225 -6.22 4.47 0.30
C ASP A 225 -5.75 3.41 1.32
N ILE A 226 -6.30 3.50 2.53
CA ILE A 226 -6.01 2.59 3.66
C ILE A 226 -6.70 1.22 3.52
N GLY A 227 -7.21 0.87 2.34
CA GLY A 227 -7.94 -0.37 2.09
C GLY A 227 -7.16 -1.65 2.44
N ASN A 228 -5.84 -1.63 2.26
CA ASN A 228 -4.95 -2.75 2.54
C ASN A 228 -4.41 -2.77 4.00
N ALA A 229 -4.79 -1.82 4.83
CA ALA A 229 -4.24 -1.74 6.18
C ALA A 229 -4.50 -3.00 7.01
N GLY A 230 -3.53 -3.38 7.82
CA GLY A 230 -3.59 -4.56 8.67
C GLY A 230 -2.56 -4.50 9.79
N SER A 231 -2.15 -5.66 10.26
CA SER A 231 -1.08 -5.84 11.24
C SER A 231 0.27 -6.11 10.59
N GLY A 232 1.34 -5.86 11.30
CA GLY A 232 2.70 -6.15 10.83
C GLY A 232 3.76 -5.42 11.65
N THR A 233 4.80 -5.00 10.95
CA THR A 233 5.78 -4.04 11.46
C THR A 233 5.66 -2.73 10.67
N ARG A 234 5.63 -1.57 11.34
CA ARG A 234 5.61 -0.26 10.67
C ARG A 234 6.86 0.00 9.81
N ALA A 235 7.92 -0.82 9.97
CA ALA A 235 9.06 -0.82 9.07
C ALA A 235 8.67 -1.14 7.61
N THR A 236 7.54 -1.81 7.36
CA THR A 236 6.99 -2.05 6.02
C THR A 236 6.69 -0.73 5.31
N ASP A 237 6.01 0.20 5.97
CA ASP A 237 5.67 1.50 5.38
C ASP A 237 6.90 2.41 5.25
N LEU A 238 7.84 2.34 6.19
CA LEU A 238 9.14 3.03 6.06
C LEU A 238 9.94 2.49 4.87
N THR A 239 9.87 1.19 4.58
CA THR A 239 10.54 0.57 3.42
C THR A 239 9.88 1.01 2.12
N THR A 240 8.57 1.17 2.10
CA THR A 240 7.86 1.79 0.97
C THR A 240 8.34 3.22 0.73
N LEU A 241 8.40 4.06 1.76
CA LEU A 241 8.94 5.43 1.64
C LEU A 241 10.39 5.44 1.17
N GLN A 242 11.24 4.56 1.72
CA GLN A 242 12.64 4.44 1.33
C GLN A 242 12.79 4.18 -0.18
N TRP A 243 11.97 3.31 -0.75
CA TRP A 243 11.94 3.03 -2.18
C TRP A 243 11.71 4.28 -3.04
N TYR A 244 10.82 5.18 -2.62
CA TYR A 244 10.53 6.41 -3.35
C TYR A 244 11.59 7.50 -3.17
N THR A 245 12.52 7.38 -2.22
CA THR A 245 13.64 8.35 -2.05
C THR A 245 14.71 8.27 -3.14
N PHE A 246 14.67 7.26 -4.01
CA PHE A 246 15.58 7.17 -5.16
C PHE A 246 15.20 8.12 -6.32
N GLN A 247 14.06 8.78 -6.23
CA GLN A 247 13.54 9.69 -7.27
C GLN A 247 14.01 11.15 -7.10
N GLY A 248 15.02 11.42 -6.30
CA GLY A 248 15.51 12.78 -6.10
C GLY A 248 16.75 12.84 -5.20
N PRO A 249 17.25 14.03 -4.85
CA PRO A 249 18.44 14.21 -4.02
C PRO A 249 18.12 13.96 -2.53
N LEU A 250 17.60 12.78 -2.20
CA LEU A 250 17.09 12.41 -0.88
C LEU A 250 18.03 11.47 -0.11
N ASP A 251 19.32 11.42 -0.44
CA ASP A 251 20.28 10.50 0.19
C ASP A 251 20.34 10.62 1.72
N GLY A 252 20.21 11.86 2.24
CA GLY A 252 20.14 12.11 3.69
C GLY A 252 18.91 11.51 4.34
N ALA A 253 17.74 11.71 3.74
CA ALA A 253 16.46 11.15 4.20
C ALA A 253 16.47 9.62 4.08
N ARG A 254 16.99 9.07 2.98
CA ARG A 254 17.09 7.63 2.77
C ARG A 254 17.99 6.97 3.81
N ARG A 255 19.13 7.57 4.19
CA ARG A 255 19.96 7.05 5.29
C ARG A 255 19.26 7.08 6.65
N ARG A 256 18.38 8.07 6.91
CA ARG A 256 17.57 8.09 8.15
C ARG A 256 16.51 7.00 8.15
N LEU A 257 15.83 6.79 7.03
CA LEU A 257 14.88 5.70 6.86
C LEU A 257 15.55 4.35 7.08
N TRP A 258 16.70 4.06 6.47
CA TRP A 258 17.44 2.83 6.70
C TRP A 258 17.81 2.62 8.17
N ARG A 259 18.33 3.65 8.85
CA ARG A 259 18.64 3.57 10.28
C ARG A 259 17.40 3.24 11.11
N ARG A 260 16.25 3.84 10.78
CA ARG A 260 15.01 3.58 11.50
C ARG A 260 14.48 2.17 11.24
N ILE A 261 14.49 1.72 10.00
CA ILE A 261 14.10 0.34 9.62
C ILE A 261 14.98 -0.67 10.37
N LEU A 262 16.31 -0.51 10.33
CA LEU A 262 17.24 -1.38 11.04
C LEU A 262 17.02 -1.39 12.55
N ALA A 263 16.69 -0.26 13.16
CA ALA A 263 16.39 -0.17 14.59
C ALA A 263 15.10 -0.92 14.97
N LEU A 264 14.14 -1.05 14.03
CA LEU A 264 12.87 -1.72 14.28
C LEU A 264 12.95 -3.25 14.09
N VAL A 265 13.62 -3.70 13.03
CA VAL A 265 13.56 -5.11 12.59
C VAL A 265 14.92 -5.79 12.42
N GLY A 266 16.00 -5.07 12.71
CA GLY A 266 17.36 -5.58 12.46
C GLY A 266 17.68 -5.72 10.97
N TRP A 267 18.89 -6.22 10.67
CA TRP A 267 19.33 -6.36 9.28
C TRP A 267 18.53 -7.43 8.51
N GLU A 268 18.26 -8.58 9.13
CA GLU A 268 17.52 -9.69 8.53
C GLU A 268 16.08 -9.25 8.16
N GLY A 269 15.40 -8.59 9.09
CA GLY A 269 14.07 -8.04 8.85
C GLY A 269 14.07 -6.96 7.77
N ALA A 270 15.05 -6.06 7.76
CA ALA A 270 15.22 -5.05 6.73
C ALA A 270 15.46 -5.68 5.35
N ALA A 271 16.24 -6.77 5.27
CA ALA A 271 16.47 -7.52 4.03
C ALA A 271 15.17 -8.14 3.49
N VAL A 272 14.36 -8.73 4.37
CA VAL A 272 13.03 -9.29 4.02
C VAL A 272 12.12 -8.21 3.46
N LEU A 273 11.99 -7.06 4.14
CA LEU A 273 11.11 -5.97 3.69
C LEU A 273 11.60 -5.35 2.37
N ALA A 274 12.90 -5.10 2.25
CA ALA A 274 13.49 -4.58 1.01
C ALA A 274 13.30 -5.56 -0.15
N ALA A 275 13.56 -6.85 0.07
CA ALA A 275 13.35 -7.87 -0.95
C ALA A 275 11.90 -7.94 -1.39
N THR A 276 10.95 -7.93 -0.46
CA THR A 276 9.52 -7.93 -0.77
C THR A 276 9.14 -6.71 -1.60
N ARG A 277 9.56 -5.51 -1.17
CA ARG A 277 9.26 -4.29 -1.93
C ARG A 277 9.80 -4.34 -3.35
N ILE A 278 11.06 -4.73 -3.53
CA ILE A 278 11.69 -4.84 -4.86
C ILE A 278 10.97 -5.87 -5.73
N LEU A 279 10.59 -7.02 -5.18
CA LEU A 279 9.89 -8.07 -5.92
C LEU A 279 8.51 -7.61 -6.38
N LEU A 280 7.75 -6.91 -5.54
CA LEU A 280 6.44 -6.36 -5.89
C LEU A 280 6.56 -5.22 -6.93
N GLU A 281 7.60 -4.39 -6.83
CA GLU A 281 7.89 -3.34 -7.82
C GLU A 281 8.32 -3.89 -9.19
N LEU A 282 8.89 -5.08 -9.25
CA LEU A 282 9.16 -5.80 -10.51
C LEU A 282 7.90 -6.46 -11.05
N GLU A 283 7.10 -7.07 -10.17
CA GLU A 283 5.92 -7.82 -10.53
C GLU A 283 4.89 -6.94 -11.23
N PHE A 284 4.58 -5.78 -10.65
CA PHE A 284 3.55 -4.90 -11.15
C PHE A 284 3.74 -4.49 -12.62
N PRO A 285 4.86 -3.89 -13.04
CA PRO A 285 5.05 -3.51 -14.44
C PRO A 285 5.13 -4.71 -15.38
N ILE A 286 5.70 -5.82 -14.95
CA ILE A 286 5.78 -7.04 -15.78
C ILE A 286 4.38 -7.58 -16.05
N ARG A 287 3.55 -7.72 -15.02
CA ARG A 287 2.17 -8.22 -15.12
C ARG A 287 1.27 -7.32 -15.96
N HIS A 288 1.48 -6.01 -15.93
CA HIS A 288 0.68 -5.04 -16.67
C HIS A 288 1.27 -4.61 -18.01
N GLY A 289 2.38 -5.24 -18.46
CA GLY A 289 2.98 -4.96 -19.77
C GLY A 289 3.77 -3.65 -19.85
N HIS A 290 4.13 -3.02 -18.73
CA HIS A 290 4.96 -1.81 -18.67
C HIS A 290 6.45 -2.18 -18.67
N HIS A 291 6.90 -2.88 -19.72
CA HIS A 291 8.24 -3.47 -19.80
C HIS A 291 9.37 -2.42 -19.86
N ASP A 292 9.07 -1.23 -20.33
CA ASP A 292 10.00 -0.08 -20.47
C ASP A 292 10.54 0.42 -19.14
N VAL A 293 9.78 0.28 -18.04
CA VAL A 293 10.23 0.73 -16.71
C VAL A 293 11.04 -0.31 -15.95
N VAL A 294 10.98 -1.59 -16.35
CA VAL A 294 11.63 -2.71 -15.63
C VAL A 294 13.14 -2.53 -15.45
N PRO A 295 13.92 -2.06 -16.45
CA PRO A 295 15.36 -1.82 -16.27
C PRO A 295 15.65 -0.82 -15.13
N GLY A 296 14.86 0.26 -15.02
CA GLY A 296 14.98 1.24 -13.94
C GLY A 296 14.65 0.65 -12.56
N VAL A 297 13.67 -0.23 -12.48
CA VAL A 297 13.34 -0.96 -11.24
C VAL A 297 14.47 -1.89 -10.83
N VAL A 298 15.07 -2.64 -11.78
CA VAL A 298 16.22 -3.51 -11.51
C VAL A 298 17.40 -2.71 -10.96
N GLU A 299 17.74 -1.57 -11.58
CA GLU A 299 18.86 -0.73 -11.14
C GLU A 299 18.62 -0.17 -9.73
N ARG A 300 17.41 0.35 -9.46
CA ARG A 300 17.01 0.83 -8.14
C ARG A 300 17.07 -0.29 -7.11
N GLY A 301 16.58 -1.48 -7.44
CA GLY A 301 16.61 -2.65 -6.54
C GLY A 301 18.04 -3.08 -6.20
N ARG A 302 18.97 -3.08 -7.17
CA ARG A 302 20.39 -3.35 -6.93
C ARG A 302 20.98 -2.32 -5.96
N ARG A 303 20.77 -1.04 -6.23
CA ARG A 303 21.25 0.05 -5.39
C ARG A 303 20.70 -0.04 -3.96
N ALA A 304 19.40 -0.31 -3.79
CA ALA A 304 18.79 -0.46 -2.47
C ALA A 304 19.41 -1.62 -1.67
N LEU A 305 19.67 -2.76 -2.33
CA LEU A 305 20.32 -3.90 -1.70
C LEU A 305 21.78 -3.63 -1.36
N ASP A 306 22.52 -2.93 -2.22
CA ASP A 306 23.92 -2.56 -1.99
C ASP A 306 24.04 -1.58 -0.82
N GLU A 307 23.14 -0.58 -0.72
CA GLU A 307 23.08 0.34 0.42
C GLU A 307 22.77 -0.41 1.73
N LEU A 308 21.81 -1.34 1.72
CA LEU A 308 21.50 -2.15 2.91
C LEU A 308 22.69 -3.02 3.34
N ASN A 309 23.37 -3.66 2.38
CA ASN A 309 24.56 -4.49 2.66
C ASN A 309 25.71 -3.66 3.26
N ALA A 310 25.86 -2.41 2.85
CA ALA A 310 26.87 -1.50 3.39
C ALA A 310 26.58 -1.06 4.84
N LEU A 311 25.37 -1.34 5.36
CA LEU A 311 24.95 -1.05 6.74
C LEU A 311 25.03 -2.27 7.67
N ARG A 312 25.48 -3.40 7.16
CA ARG A 312 25.67 -4.65 7.92
C ARG A 312 26.96 -4.59 8.75
#